data_cb4680c29cc110514756fc9787a520b2
#
_entry.id   cb4680c29cc110514756fc9787a520b2
#
_cell.length_a   1.000
_cell.length_b   1.000
_cell.length_c   1.000
_cell.angle_alpha   90.00
_cell.angle_beta   90.00
_cell.angle_gamma   90.00
#
_symmetry.space_group_name_H-M   'P 1'
#
loop_
_entity.id
_entity.type
_entity.pdbx_description
1 polymer ?
#
loop_
_entity_poly.entity_id
_entity_poly.type
_entity_poly.pdbx_seq_one_letter_code
_entity_poly.pdbx_strand_id
1 'polypeptide(L)'
;IPDNGDLTVITADAAQAERLRESDIAASEGDPTAPRDHVDTLIDVVILADSDPERNREAAVAAREAYPDALLVAYTNAEADPETAAALASLVDRTIDPVDALATRLLNHVIGPESERARGLRRALLEADQPLAVVAHDNPDPDAIASAVALCRVAESLGVEASACYHGEISHQENRALVNLLDLPLVHLEAGDIEEYGGVALVDHSRPGINDSLPEDTDVDIVVDHHPPRGPVDGRFVDLRSE
;
A
#
# COMPACT_ATOMS: atom_id res chain seq x y z
N ILE A 1 -3.54 -7.91 -20.20
CA ILE A 1 -3.07 -8.51 -21.45
C ILE A 1 -1.81 -7.75 -21.84
N PRO A 2 -0.68 -8.42 -22.09
CA PRO A 2 0.51 -7.73 -22.60
C PRO A 2 0.17 -7.05 -23.92
N ASP A 3 0.77 -5.90 -24.20
CA ASP A 3 0.50 -5.04 -25.36
C ASP A 3 0.67 -5.70 -26.75
N ASN A 4 0.99 -7.02 -26.80
CA ASN A 4 1.26 -7.79 -28.02
C ASN A 4 0.66 -9.20 -28.00
N GLY A 5 -0.40 -9.47 -27.24
CA GLY A 5 -1.03 -10.78 -27.20
C GLY A 5 -2.32 -10.84 -28.05
N ASP A 6 -2.47 -11.88 -28.89
CA ASP A 6 -3.70 -12.15 -29.57
C ASP A 6 -4.73 -12.74 -28.59
N LEU A 7 -5.92 -12.16 -28.51
CA LEU A 7 -7.03 -12.65 -27.72
C LEU A 7 -8.10 -13.24 -28.63
N THR A 8 -8.49 -14.49 -28.36
CA THR A 8 -9.64 -15.11 -29.02
C THR A 8 -10.64 -15.57 -27.97
N VAL A 9 -11.91 -15.25 -28.13
CA VAL A 9 -13.00 -15.64 -27.24
C VAL A 9 -13.83 -16.71 -27.89
N ILE A 10 -14.10 -17.83 -27.17
CA ILE A 10 -15.03 -18.87 -27.57
C ILE A 10 -16.24 -18.77 -26.64
N THR A 11 -17.44 -18.67 -27.19
CA THR A 11 -18.69 -18.59 -26.44
C THR A 11 -19.80 -19.37 -27.15
N ALA A 12 -20.67 -20.04 -26.38
CA ALA A 12 -21.84 -20.70 -26.93
C ALA A 12 -22.98 -19.71 -27.28
N ASP A 13 -22.86 -18.44 -26.90
CA ASP A 13 -23.84 -17.39 -27.19
C ASP A 13 -23.45 -16.61 -28.47
N ALA A 14 -24.19 -16.88 -29.56
CA ALA A 14 -24.02 -16.19 -30.84
C ALA A 14 -24.11 -14.66 -30.73
N ALA A 15 -25.04 -14.15 -29.89
CA ALA A 15 -25.21 -12.70 -29.72
C ALA A 15 -24.03 -12.10 -28.95
N GLN A 16 -23.44 -12.84 -28.03
CA GLN A 16 -22.21 -12.40 -27.33
C GLN A 16 -21.02 -12.39 -28.29
N ALA A 17 -20.87 -13.46 -29.10
CA ALA A 17 -19.80 -13.50 -30.10
C ALA A 17 -19.89 -12.32 -31.08
N GLU A 18 -21.08 -11.95 -31.52
CA GLU A 18 -21.25 -10.79 -32.40
C GLU A 18 -20.92 -9.46 -31.73
N ARG A 19 -21.39 -9.23 -30.50
CA ARG A 19 -21.03 -8.01 -29.72
C ARG A 19 -19.52 -7.86 -29.48
N LEU A 20 -18.82 -8.97 -29.27
CA LEU A 20 -17.37 -8.96 -29.11
C LEU A 20 -16.67 -8.58 -30.41
N ARG A 21 -17.13 -9.10 -31.56
CA ARG A 21 -16.59 -8.73 -32.87
C ARG A 21 -16.85 -7.26 -33.22
N GLU A 22 -18.03 -6.74 -32.86
CA GLU A 22 -18.34 -5.29 -32.98
C GLU A 22 -17.40 -4.41 -32.16
N SER A 23 -16.78 -4.98 -31.14
CA SER A 23 -15.77 -4.32 -30.25
C SER A 23 -14.32 -4.63 -30.64
N ASP A 24 -14.08 -5.10 -31.88
CA ASP A 24 -12.76 -5.49 -32.40
C ASP A 24 -12.09 -6.63 -31.61
N ILE A 25 -12.86 -7.47 -30.92
CA ILE A 25 -12.35 -8.67 -30.23
C ILE A 25 -12.64 -9.90 -31.07
N ALA A 26 -11.59 -10.69 -31.40
CA ALA A 26 -11.78 -11.94 -32.12
C ALA A 26 -12.62 -12.90 -31.26
N ALA A 27 -13.77 -13.33 -31.81
CA ALA A 27 -14.70 -14.21 -31.11
C ALA A 27 -15.32 -15.25 -32.05
N SER A 28 -15.48 -16.46 -31.56
CA SER A 28 -16.13 -17.56 -32.24
C SER A 28 -17.33 -18.06 -31.44
N GLU A 29 -18.45 -18.28 -32.12
CA GLU A 29 -19.52 -19.09 -31.57
C GLU A 29 -19.08 -20.57 -31.58
N GLY A 30 -19.13 -21.20 -30.41
CA GLY A 30 -18.74 -22.60 -30.31
C GLY A 30 -18.80 -23.14 -28.89
N ASP A 31 -18.51 -24.42 -28.76
CA ASP A 31 -18.48 -25.11 -27.49
C ASP A 31 -17.13 -24.89 -26.78
N PRO A 32 -17.08 -24.23 -25.60
CA PRO A 32 -15.86 -24.05 -24.83
C PRO A 32 -15.20 -25.37 -24.38
N THR A 33 -15.94 -26.50 -24.40
CA THR A 33 -15.40 -27.82 -24.07
C THR A 33 -14.72 -28.50 -25.28
N ALA A 34 -14.76 -27.88 -26.46
CA ALA A 34 -14.06 -28.31 -27.67
C ALA A 34 -13.14 -27.22 -28.21
N PRO A 35 -12.17 -26.71 -27.43
CA PRO A 35 -11.41 -25.51 -27.77
C PRO A 35 -10.54 -25.63 -29.03
N ARG A 36 -10.08 -26.84 -29.38
CA ARG A 36 -9.29 -27.10 -30.61
C ARG A 36 -10.09 -26.96 -31.89
N ASP A 37 -11.39 -27.04 -31.83
CA ASP A 37 -12.26 -26.82 -33.01
C ASP A 37 -12.27 -25.38 -33.44
N HIS A 38 -11.81 -24.48 -32.56
CA HIS A 38 -11.84 -23.03 -32.76
C HIS A 38 -10.46 -22.39 -32.80
N VAL A 39 -9.46 -22.99 -32.11
CA VAL A 39 -8.10 -22.44 -32.02
C VAL A 39 -7.07 -23.55 -32.15
N ASP A 40 -6.33 -23.53 -33.24
CA ASP A 40 -5.29 -24.55 -33.60
C ASP A 40 -3.88 -23.98 -33.50
N THR A 41 -3.65 -23.03 -32.60
CA THR A 41 -2.34 -22.40 -32.35
C THR A 41 -1.85 -22.73 -30.94
N LEU A 42 -0.58 -22.40 -30.68
CA LEU A 42 -0.04 -22.42 -29.31
C LEU A 42 -0.76 -21.36 -28.47
N ILE A 43 -1.19 -21.76 -27.29
CA ILE A 43 -1.89 -20.90 -26.34
C ILE A 43 -1.05 -20.83 -25.08
N ASP A 44 -0.73 -19.62 -24.64
CA ASP A 44 0.02 -19.36 -23.41
C ASP A 44 -0.90 -19.32 -22.20
N VAL A 45 -2.13 -18.77 -22.35
CA VAL A 45 -3.07 -18.58 -21.26
C VAL A 45 -4.49 -18.92 -21.72
N VAL A 46 -5.20 -19.69 -20.93
CA VAL A 46 -6.65 -19.93 -21.07
C VAL A 46 -7.37 -19.33 -19.89
N ILE A 47 -8.39 -18.51 -20.15
CA ILE A 47 -9.25 -17.91 -19.12
C ILE A 47 -10.65 -18.50 -19.27
N LEU A 48 -11.11 -19.19 -18.23
CA LEU A 48 -12.42 -19.80 -18.12
C LEU A 48 -13.32 -18.86 -17.31
N ALA A 49 -14.27 -18.21 -17.99
CA ALA A 49 -15.04 -17.09 -17.43
C ALA A 49 -16.56 -17.24 -17.62
N ASP A 50 -17.07 -18.47 -17.65
CA ASP A 50 -18.51 -18.69 -17.59
C ASP A 50 -19.06 -18.36 -16.19
N SER A 51 -20.31 -17.93 -16.12
CA SER A 51 -21.01 -17.70 -14.85
C SER A 51 -21.38 -19.00 -14.14
N ASP A 52 -21.42 -20.13 -14.87
CA ASP A 52 -21.67 -21.45 -14.33
C ASP A 52 -20.34 -22.17 -13.99
N PRO A 53 -20.05 -22.40 -12.69
CA PRO A 53 -18.81 -23.06 -12.26
C PRO A 53 -18.62 -24.45 -12.81
N GLU A 54 -19.70 -25.22 -13.06
CA GLU A 54 -19.63 -26.54 -13.61
C GLU A 54 -19.18 -26.52 -15.08
N ARG A 55 -19.65 -25.52 -15.87
CA ARG A 55 -19.15 -25.31 -17.23
C ARG A 55 -17.68 -24.92 -17.25
N ASN A 56 -17.24 -24.09 -16.32
CA ASN A 56 -15.82 -23.78 -16.17
C ASN A 56 -15.00 -25.02 -15.84
N ARG A 57 -15.53 -25.94 -15.01
CA ARG A 57 -14.88 -27.22 -14.69
C ARG A 57 -14.75 -28.11 -15.90
N GLU A 58 -15.83 -28.28 -16.68
CA GLU A 58 -15.82 -29.08 -17.92
C GLU A 58 -14.84 -28.49 -18.95
N ALA A 59 -14.89 -27.18 -19.15
CA ALA A 59 -13.98 -26.48 -20.05
C ALA A 59 -12.52 -26.53 -19.56
N ALA A 60 -12.26 -26.56 -18.23
CA ALA A 60 -10.92 -26.75 -17.68
C ALA A 60 -10.30 -28.09 -18.04
N VAL A 61 -11.07 -29.16 -17.96
CA VAL A 61 -10.61 -30.49 -18.37
C VAL A 61 -10.22 -30.47 -19.84
N ALA A 62 -11.11 -29.99 -20.72
CA ALA A 62 -10.87 -29.92 -22.15
C ALA A 62 -9.68 -29.01 -22.51
N ALA A 63 -9.56 -27.87 -21.85
CA ALA A 63 -8.46 -26.95 -22.06
C ALA A 63 -7.10 -27.53 -21.62
N ARG A 64 -7.05 -28.24 -20.51
CA ARG A 64 -5.83 -28.94 -20.06
C ARG A 64 -5.40 -30.06 -20.99
N GLU A 65 -6.34 -30.78 -21.58
CA GLU A 65 -6.04 -31.82 -22.61
C GLU A 65 -5.57 -31.17 -23.91
N ALA A 66 -6.21 -30.07 -24.31
CA ALA A 66 -5.90 -29.39 -25.55
C ALA A 66 -4.57 -28.62 -25.48
N TYR A 67 -4.29 -27.96 -24.35
CA TYR A 67 -3.17 -27.06 -24.14
C TYR A 67 -2.46 -27.39 -22.83
N PRO A 68 -1.69 -28.46 -22.72
CA PRO A 68 -1.11 -28.96 -21.47
C PRO A 68 -0.15 -27.98 -20.82
N ASP A 69 0.54 -27.15 -21.61
CA ASP A 69 1.54 -26.19 -21.14
C ASP A 69 0.97 -24.76 -20.90
N ALA A 70 -0.33 -24.55 -21.21
CA ALA A 70 -0.97 -23.25 -21.01
C ALA A 70 -1.27 -23.00 -19.53
N LEU A 71 -1.14 -21.73 -19.11
CA LEU A 71 -1.62 -21.27 -17.81
C LEU A 71 -3.16 -21.23 -17.85
N LEU A 72 -3.81 -22.05 -17.05
CA LEU A 72 -5.26 -22.08 -16.91
C LEU A 72 -5.69 -21.21 -15.73
N VAL A 73 -6.54 -20.23 -16.01
CA VAL A 73 -7.14 -19.34 -15.00
C VAL A 73 -8.65 -19.49 -15.06
N ALA A 74 -9.29 -19.79 -13.94
CA ALA A 74 -10.74 -19.95 -13.89
C ALA A 74 -11.40 -18.93 -12.97
N TYR A 75 -12.53 -18.42 -13.45
CA TYR A 75 -13.46 -17.64 -12.66
C TYR A 75 -14.24 -18.55 -11.72
N THR A 76 -14.32 -18.15 -10.46
CA THR A 76 -15.23 -18.75 -9.47
C THR A 76 -16.22 -17.69 -9.02
N ASN A 77 -17.48 -18.05 -8.83
CA ASN A 77 -18.45 -17.14 -8.24
C ASN A 77 -18.70 -17.50 -6.76
N ALA A 78 -19.17 -16.53 -6.00
CA ALA A 78 -19.48 -16.70 -4.56
C ALA A 78 -20.65 -17.69 -4.31
N GLU A 79 -21.38 -18.07 -5.35
CA GLU A 79 -22.53 -18.99 -5.28
C GLU A 79 -22.14 -20.44 -5.64
N ALA A 80 -20.89 -20.69 -6.07
CA ALA A 80 -20.40 -22.02 -6.32
C ALA A 80 -20.42 -22.85 -5.04
N ASP A 81 -20.94 -24.07 -5.11
CA ASP A 81 -20.81 -24.98 -3.99
C ASP A 81 -19.33 -25.33 -3.74
N PRO A 82 -18.95 -25.57 -2.47
CA PRO A 82 -17.55 -25.79 -2.11
C PRO A 82 -16.88 -27.00 -2.81
N GLU A 83 -17.65 -28.01 -3.19
CA GLU A 83 -17.15 -29.21 -3.86
C GLU A 83 -16.76 -28.88 -5.29
N THR A 84 -17.66 -28.22 -6.03
CA THR A 84 -17.39 -27.76 -7.40
C THR A 84 -16.24 -26.75 -7.45
N ALA A 85 -16.18 -25.82 -6.52
CA ALA A 85 -15.09 -24.84 -6.42
C ALA A 85 -13.74 -25.54 -6.16
N ALA A 86 -13.69 -26.52 -5.26
CA ALA A 86 -12.49 -27.31 -4.97
C ALA A 86 -12.06 -28.18 -6.16
N ALA A 87 -13.03 -28.80 -6.86
CA ALA A 87 -12.77 -29.58 -8.05
C ALA A 87 -12.18 -28.71 -9.17
N LEU A 88 -12.77 -27.54 -9.44
CA LEU A 88 -12.23 -26.58 -10.40
C LEU A 88 -10.82 -26.11 -10.03
N ALA A 89 -10.59 -25.77 -8.77
CA ALA A 89 -9.28 -25.34 -8.28
C ALA A 89 -8.18 -26.40 -8.45
N SER A 90 -8.54 -27.69 -8.46
CA SER A 90 -7.59 -28.78 -8.69
C SER A 90 -7.18 -28.97 -10.16
N LEU A 91 -7.94 -28.41 -11.11
CA LEU A 91 -7.74 -28.53 -12.55
C LEU A 91 -7.00 -27.34 -13.17
N VAL A 92 -7.01 -26.19 -12.50
CA VAL A 92 -6.45 -24.95 -13.03
C VAL A 92 -5.27 -24.48 -12.18
N ASP A 93 -4.42 -23.64 -12.77
CA ASP A 93 -3.26 -23.10 -12.09
C ASP A 93 -3.65 -21.94 -11.15
N ARG A 94 -4.76 -21.24 -11.44
CA ARG A 94 -5.25 -20.12 -10.65
C ARG A 94 -6.77 -19.99 -10.73
N THR A 95 -7.38 -19.73 -9.58
CA THR A 95 -8.79 -19.31 -9.49
C THR A 95 -8.90 -17.83 -9.16
N ILE A 96 -9.91 -17.15 -9.69
CA ILE A 96 -10.24 -15.76 -9.39
C ILE A 96 -11.70 -15.70 -8.95
N ASP A 97 -11.90 -15.31 -7.68
CA ASP A 97 -13.21 -14.86 -7.20
C ASP A 97 -13.28 -13.33 -7.40
N PRO A 98 -14.13 -12.82 -8.29
CA PRO A 98 -14.21 -11.39 -8.57
C PRO A 98 -14.81 -10.60 -7.41
N VAL A 99 -15.65 -11.21 -6.57
CA VAL A 99 -16.18 -10.53 -5.37
C VAL A 99 -15.04 -10.30 -4.38
N ASP A 100 -14.23 -11.33 -4.14
CA ASP A 100 -13.05 -11.22 -3.26
C ASP A 100 -11.99 -10.28 -3.88
N ALA A 101 -11.72 -10.41 -5.17
CA ALA A 101 -10.80 -9.54 -5.88
C ALA A 101 -11.24 -8.07 -5.86
N LEU A 102 -12.55 -7.79 -6.05
CA LEU A 102 -13.11 -6.46 -5.97
C LEU A 102 -13.12 -5.94 -4.53
N ALA A 103 -13.51 -6.76 -3.57
CA ALA A 103 -13.48 -6.42 -2.15
C ALA A 103 -12.06 -6.08 -1.70
N THR A 104 -11.08 -6.91 -2.07
CA THR A 104 -9.66 -6.66 -1.80
C THR A 104 -9.19 -5.36 -2.45
N ARG A 105 -9.57 -5.10 -3.70
CA ARG A 105 -9.21 -3.86 -4.40
C ARG A 105 -9.85 -2.63 -3.78
N LEU A 106 -11.12 -2.70 -3.38
CA LEU A 106 -11.80 -1.62 -2.65
C LEU A 106 -11.19 -1.40 -1.27
N LEU A 107 -10.92 -2.47 -0.53
CA LEU A 107 -10.24 -2.40 0.76
C LEU A 107 -8.84 -1.79 0.61
N ASN A 108 -8.07 -2.19 -0.37
CA ASN A 108 -6.75 -1.61 -0.64
C ASN A 108 -6.83 -0.15 -1.08
N HIS A 109 -7.89 0.26 -1.77
CA HIS A 109 -8.11 1.66 -2.13
C HIS A 109 -8.56 2.51 -0.95
N VAL A 110 -9.40 1.96 -0.06
CA VAL A 110 -9.90 2.63 1.16
C VAL A 110 -8.91 2.52 2.33
N ILE A 111 -8.17 1.40 2.41
CA ILE A 111 -7.23 1.04 3.48
C ILE A 111 -5.81 0.90 2.91
N GLY A 112 -5.46 1.61 1.84
CA GLY A 112 -4.15 1.50 1.20
C GLY A 112 -2.97 1.72 2.18
N PRO A 113 -1.72 1.44 1.77
CA PRO A 113 -0.55 1.54 2.64
C PRO A 113 -0.42 2.88 3.35
N GLU A 114 -0.93 3.95 2.74
CA GLU A 114 -1.00 5.28 3.36
C GLU A 114 -2.00 5.34 4.53
N SER A 115 -3.14 4.65 4.41
CA SER A 115 -4.12 4.54 5.50
C SER A 115 -3.62 3.67 6.65
N GLU A 116 -2.85 2.63 6.36
CA GLU A 116 -2.18 1.81 7.39
C GLU A 116 -1.11 2.61 8.13
N ARG A 117 -0.31 3.39 7.41
CA ARG A 117 0.67 4.30 8.00
C ARG A 117 0.00 5.35 8.88
N ALA A 118 -1.07 6.00 8.40
CA ALA A 118 -1.82 6.97 9.18
C ALA A 118 -2.42 6.36 10.47
N ARG A 119 -2.89 5.12 10.42
CA ARG A 119 -3.35 4.39 11.62
C ARG A 119 -2.20 4.01 12.54
N GLY A 120 -1.05 3.60 11.98
CA GLY A 120 0.16 3.31 12.73
C GLY A 120 0.63 4.54 13.49
N LEU A 121 0.75 5.68 12.80
CA LEU A 121 1.10 6.96 13.42
C LEU A 121 0.10 7.38 14.49
N ARG A 122 -1.21 7.30 14.19
CA ARG A 122 -2.26 7.59 15.18
C ARG A 122 -2.14 6.74 16.43
N ARG A 123 -1.86 5.44 16.27
CA ARG A 123 -1.65 4.52 17.40
C ARG A 123 -0.44 4.91 18.21
N ALA A 124 0.70 5.14 17.56
CA ALA A 124 1.93 5.52 18.22
C ALA A 124 1.78 6.83 19.01
N LEU A 125 1.10 7.83 18.44
CA LEU A 125 0.79 9.09 19.14
C LEU A 125 -0.07 8.88 20.38
N LEU A 126 -1.08 8.00 20.32
CA LEU A 126 -1.96 7.73 21.46
C LEU A 126 -1.29 6.86 22.55
N GLU A 127 -0.27 6.09 22.20
CA GLU A 127 0.48 5.21 23.10
C GLU A 127 1.76 5.86 23.64
N ALA A 128 2.19 6.98 23.07
CA ALA A 128 3.35 7.73 23.55
C ALA A 128 3.07 8.35 24.92
N ASP A 129 4.09 8.35 25.76
CA ASP A 129 4.02 9.04 27.04
C ASP A 129 4.00 10.58 26.80
N GLN A 130 3.31 11.30 27.69
CA GLN A 130 3.07 12.73 27.51
C GLN A 130 3.74 13.57 28.62
N PRO A 131 4.14 14.80 28.31
CA PRO A 131 4.06 15.47 27.00
C PRO A 131 5.06 14.89 25.99
N LEU A 132 4.72 14.95 24.67
CA LEU A 132 5.55 14.47 23.59
C LEU A 132 6.46 15.58 23.06
N ALA A 133 7.78 15.37 23.05
CA ALA A 133 8.71 16.23 22.33
C ALA A 133 8.78 15.79 20.86
N VAL A 134 8.44 16.68 19.93
CA VAL A 134 8.65 16.48 18.50
C VAL A 134 9.91 17.22 18.10
N VAL A 135 11.02 16.51 18.00
CA VAL A 135 12.36 17.09 17.90
C VAL A 135 12.82 17.13 16.44
N ALA A 136 13.14 18.32 15.97
CA ALA A 136 13.85 18.57 14.73
C ALA A 136 15.36 18.57 14.97
N HIS A 137 16.17 18.52 13.90
CA HIS A 137 17.63 18.60 14.01
C HIS A 137 18.12 19.98 14.50
N ASP A 138 19.38 20.11 14.93
CA ASP A 138 19.94 21.29 15.65
C ASP A 138 19.90 22.61 14.89
N ASN A 139 19.92 22.59 13.57
CA ASN A 139 19.76 23.79 12.73
C ASN A 139 18.60 23.56 11.75
N PRO A 140 17.36 23.56 12.27
CA PRO A 140 16.22 23.13 11.49
C PRO A 140 15.97 24.02 10.27
N ASP A 141 15.80 23.37 9.15
CA ASP A 141 15.40 23.96 7.89
C ASP A 141 13.87 24.01 7.74
N PRO A 142 13.30 24.56 6.65
CA PRO A 142 11.86 24.75 6.54
C PRO A 142 11.04 23.47 6.59
N ASP A 143 11.56 22.33 6.09
CA ASP A 143 10.83 21.07 6.10
C ASP A 143 10.89 20.36 7.46
N ALA A 144 12.02 20.43 8.18
CA ALA A 144 12.11 20.01 9.57
C ALA A 144 11.13 20.79 10.47
N ILE A 145 11.10 22.13 10.33
CA ILE A 145 10.19 23.01 11.08
C ILE A 145 8.73 22.67 10.74
N ALA A 146 8.39 22.57 9.45
CA ALA A 146 7.04 22.28 9.02
C ALA A 146 6.58 20.88 9.47
N SER A 147 7.46 19.89 9.42
CA SER A 147 7.20 18.53 9.88
C SER A 147 6.94 18.47 11.38
N ALA A 148 7.76 19.17 12.18
CA ALA A 148 7.58 19.24 13.63
C ALA A 148 6.24 19.89 14.01
N VAL A 149 5.92 21.04 13.44
CA VAL A 149 4.66 21.76 13.71
C VAL A 149 3.46 20.93 13.22
N ALA A 150 3.55 20.31 12.04
CA ALA A 150 2.48 19.48 11.51
C ALA A 150 2.20 18.27 12.41
N LEU A 151 3.24 17.57 12.87
CA LEU A 151 3.08 16.43 13.76
C LEU A 151 2.46 16.82 15.10
N CYS A 152 2.87 17.97 15.68
CA CYS A 152 2.22 18.51 16.88
C CYS A 152 0.73 18.80 16.65
N ARG A 153 0.35 19.38 15.51
CA ARG A 153 -1.06 19.62 15.18
C ARG A 153 -1.87 18.33 15.05
N VAL A 154 -1.27 17.28 14.48
CA VAL A 154 -1.90 15.96 14.45
C VAL A 154 -2.06 15.41 15.86
N ALA A 155 -1.03 15.46 16.69
CA ALA A 155 -1.07 15.04 18.10
C ALA A 155 -2.16 15.76 18.89
N GLU A 156 -2.19 17.10 18.83
CA GLU A 156 -3.21 17.96 19.47
C GLU A 156 -4.63 17.58 19.03
N SER A 157 -4.85 17.29 17.73
CA SER A 157 -6.15 16.87 17.22
C SER A 157 -6.64 15.54 17.81
N LEU A 158 -5.71 14.73 18.32
CA LEU A 158 -5.97 13.46 19.02
C LEU A 158 -6.03 13.61 20.55
N GLY A 159 -5.84 14.81 21.07
CA GLY A 159 -5.80 15.08 22.50
C GLY A 159 -4.46 14.74 23.17
N VAL A 160 -3.39 14.61 22.38
CA VAL A 160 -2.03 14.36 22.85
C VAL A 160 -1.30 15.69 23.00
N GLU A 161 -0.75 15.96 24.18
CA GLU A 161 0.06 17.15 24.44
C GLU A 161 1.43 16.97 23.76
N ALA A 162 1.78 17.89 22.85
CA ALA A 162 3.02 17.81 22.08
C ALA A 162 3.62 19.20 21.84
N SER A 163 4.95 19.27 21.82
CA SER A 163 5.70 20.49 21.55
C SER A 163 6.69 20.28 20.40
N ALA A 164 6.73 21.20 19.45
CA ALA A 164 7.74 21.22 18.40
C ALA A 164 9.05 21.78 18.96
N CYS A 165 10.07 20.94 19.02
CA CYS A 165 11.31 21.20 19.74
C CYS A 165 12.52 21.17 18.81
N TYR A 166 13.57 21.89 19.19
CA TYR A 166 14.88 21.82 18.55
C TYR A 166 15.98 22.19 19.55
N HIS A 167 17.20 21.71 19.32
CA HIS A 167 18.39 22.18 19.97
C HIS A 167 19.15 23.13 19.01
N GLY A 168 20.30 23.67 19.46
CA GLY A 168 21.16 24.50 18.61
C GLY A 168 20.54 25.83 18.20
N GLU A 169 20.78 26.29 16.98
CA GLU A 169 20.38 27.63 16.53
C GLU A 169 19.75 27.58 15.13
N ILE A 170 18.64 28.30 14.94
CA ILE A 170 18.11 28.57 13.60
C ILE A 170 19.00 29.61 12.91
N SER A 171 20.05 29.16 12.25
CA SER A 171 21.12 30.05 11.75
C SER A 171 20.75 30.80 10.47
N HIS A 172 19.93 30.26 9.61
CA HIS A 172 19.55 30.86 8.34
C HIS A 172 18.47 31.93 8.49
N GLN A 173 18.68 33.09 7.82
CA GLN A 173 17.75 34.22 7.93
C GLN A 173 16.36 33.91 7.45
N GLU A 174 16.26 33.08 6.40
CA GLU A 174 14.98 32.61 5.81
C GLU A 174 14.18 31.79 6.83
N ASN A 175 14.85 30.92 7.57
CA ASN A 175 14.20 30.02 8.55
C ASN A 175 13.71 30.84 9.75
N ARG A 176 14.52 31.81 10.22
CA ARG A 176 14.08 32.75 11.26
C ARG A 176 12.91 33.62 10.81
N ALA A 177 12.95 34.07 9.55
CA ALA A 177 11.84 34.83 8.99
C ALA A 177 10.57 34.00 8.92
N LEU A 178 10.65 32.74 8.50
CA LEU A 178 9.51 31.79 8.45
C LEU A 178 8.88 31.66 9.85
N VAL A 179 9.69 31.33 10.86
CA VAL A 179 9.22 31.15 12.25
C VAL A 179 8.55 32.42 12.79
N ASN A 180 9.18 33.57 12.58
CA ASN A 180 8.67 34.83 13.09
C ASN A 180 7.43 35.34 12.34
N LEU A 181 7.39 35.20 11.01
CA LEU A 181 6.25 35.66 10.19
C LEU A 181 4.99 34.83 10.42
N LEU A 182 5.15 33.51 10.67
CA LEU A 182 4.04 32.59 10.88
C LEU A 182 3.74 32.37 12.38
N ASP A 183 4.49 32.99 13.27
CA ASP A 183 4.37 32.83 14.74
C ASP A 183 4.33 31.35 15.14
N LEU A 184 5.29 30.57 14.59
CA LEU A 184 5.34 29.13 14.83
C LEU A 184 5.79 28.82 16.26
N PRO A 185 5.05 27.97 17.00
CA PRO A 185 5.34 27.65 18.39
C PRO A 185 6.49 26.63 18.47
N LEU A 186 7.72 27.09 18.35
CA LEU A 186 8.92 26.24 18.51
C LEU A 186 9.53 26.45 19.91
N VAL A 187 9.89 25.36 20.55
CA VAL A 187 10.55 25.30 21.85
C VAL A 187 12.04 25.02 21.63
N HIS A 188 12.90 25.92 22.06
CA HIS A 188 14.32 25.63 22.10
C HIS A 188 14.64 24.86 23.38
N LEU A 189 15.28 23.69 23.22
CA LEU A 189 15.71 22.83 24.33
C LEU A 189 17.16 23.10 24.70
N GLU A 190 17.41 23.22 25.97
CA GLU A 190 18.76 23.16 26.58
C GLU A 190 19.11 21.71 26.92
N ALA A 191 20.37 21.49 27.27
CA ALA A 191 20.82 20.14 27.65
C ALA A 191 20.10 19.67 28.93
N GLY A 192 19.38 18.58 28.84
CA GLY A 192 18.59 17.99 29.93
C GLY A 192 17.12 18.31 29.90
N ASP A 193 16.65 19.32 29.13
CA ASP A 193 15.23 19.67 29.06
C ASP A 193 14.37 18.53 28.46
N ILE A 194 14.97 17.63 27.68
CA ILE A 194 14.28 16.46 27.13
C ILE A 194 13.73 15.53 28.22
N GLU A 195 14.32 15.54 29.42
CA GLU A 195 13.85 14.74 30.55
C GLU A 195 12.48 15.20 31.11
N GLU A 196 12.04 16.41 30.74
CA GLU A 196 10.71 16.92 31.11
C GLU A 196 9.59 16.32 30.22
N TYR A 197 9.96 15.66 29.12
CA TYR A 197 9.02 15.03 28.20
C TYR A 197 8.90 13.54 28.49
N GLY A 198 7.70 13.02 28.34
CA GLY A 198 7.41 11.58 28.53
C GLY A 198 7.74 10.75 27.31
N GLY A 199 7.60 11.31 26.09
CA GLY A 199 7.86 10.63 24.82
C GLY A 199 8.65 11.49 23.85
N VAL A 200 9.28 10.87 22.86
CA VAL A 200 10.11 11.55 21.86
C VAL A 200 9.71 11.11 20.45
N ALA A 201 9.46 12.09 19.58
CA ALA A 201 9.31 11.91 18.15
C ALA A 201 10.42 12.64 17.41
N LEU A 202 11.06 11.98 16.44
CA LEU A 202 12.06 12.61 15.57
C LEU A 202 11.44 12.94 14.22
N VAL A 203 11.72 14.12 13.70
CA VAL A 203 11.30 14.55 12.35
C VAL A 203 12.49 15.04 11.56
N ASP A 204 12.52 14.68 10.28
CA ASP A 204 13.58 15.04 9.32
C ASP A 204 14.97 14.50 9.67
N HIS A 205 15.03 13.61 10.62
CA HIS A 205 16.16 12.76 10.93
C HIS A 205 15.68 11.52 11.69
N SER A 206 16.48 10.46 11.70
CA SER A 206 16.00 9.15 12.13
C SER A 206 16.70 8.55 13.35
N ARG A 207 17.67 9.24 13.93
CA ARG A 207 18.42 8.72 15.08
C ARG A 207 18.84 9.83 16.03
N PRO A 208 18.66 9.64 17.34
CA PRO A 208 19.17 10.58 18.34
C PRO A 208 20.71 10.66 18.31
N GLY A 209 21.25 11.83 18.62
CA GLY A 209 22.69 12.09 18.61
C GLY A 209 23.28 12.27 17.19
N ILE A 210 22.46 12.23 16.13
CA ILE A 210 22.90 12.47 14.76
C ILE A 210 22.14 13.67 14.19
N ASN A 211 22.86 14.77 14.00
CA ASN A 211 22.34 16.09 13.64
C ASN A 211 21.41 16.73 14.69
N ASP A 212 21.34 16.19 15.87
CA ASP A 212 20.65 16.73 17.03
C ASP A 212 21.54 16.56 18.27
N SER A 213 21.22 17.28 19.34
CA SER A 213 21.96 17.23 20.62
C SER A 213 21.30 16.33 21.67
N LEU A 214 20.45 15.39 21.23
CA LEU A 214 19.90 14.37 22.11
C LEU A 214 20.97 13.35 22.50
N PRO A 215 20.89 12.75 23.70
CA PRO A 215 21.67 11.56 24.04
C PRO A 215 21.46 10.43 23.03
N GLU A 216 22.53 9.72 22.66
CA GLU A 216 22.45 8.61 21.67
C GLU A 216 21.55 7.45 22.12
N ASP A 217 21.31 7.35 23.43
CA ASP A 217 20.47 6.33 24.08
C ASP A 217 19.04 6.81 24.38
N THR A 218 18.64 7.97 23.85
CA THR A 218 17.26 8.46 23.96
C THR A 218 16.28 7.45 23.34
N ASP A 219 15.28 7.03 24.12
CA ASP A 219 14.19 6.19 23.62
C ASP A 219 13.27 7.01 22.71
N VAL A 220 13.02 6.50 21.51
CA VAL A 220 12.26 7.22 20.48
C VAL A 220 10.98 6.44 20.14
N ASP A 221 9.84 7.09 20.28
CA ASP A 221 8.54 6.51 19.97
C ASP A 221 8.20 6.58 18.48
N ILE A 222 8.50 7.71 17.84
CA ILE A 222 8.05 8.02 16.48
C ILE A 222 9.22 8.58 15.68
N VAL A 223 9.38 8.08 14.45
CA VAL A 223 10.34 8.61 13.48
C VAL A 223 9.62 8.90 12.16
N VAL A 224 9.74 10.11 11.66
CA VAL A 224 9.27 10.54 10.34
C VAL A 224 10.42 11.24 9.62
N ASP A 225 11.01 10.57 8.63
CA ASP A 225 12.20 11.03 7.94
C ASP A 225 12.14 10.66 6.45
N HIS A 226 12.64 11.52 5.59
CA HIS A 226 12.74 11.26 4.16
C HIS A 226 14.18 10.98 3.71
N HIS A 227 15.15 11.07 4.60
CA HIS A 227 16.54 10.77 4.31
C HIS A 227 16.83 9.26 4.31
N PRO A 228 17.83 8.79 3.53
CA PRO A 228 18.30 7.41 3.61
C PRO A 228 18.80 7.08 5.02
N PRO A 229 18.30 6.00 5.66
CA PRO A 229 18.71 5.66 7.02
C PRO A 229 20.19 5.32 7.09
N ARG A 230 20.89 5.87 8.09
CA ARG A 230 22.31 5.62 8.35
C ARG A 230 22.54 4.49 9.36
N GLY A 231 21.72 3.44 9.32
CA GLY A 231 21.75 2.29 10.20
C GLY A 231 20.36 1.87 10.67
N PRO A 232 20.24 0.95 11.63
CA PRO A 232 18.97 0.53 12.18
C PRO A 232 18.27 1.73 12.85
N VAL A 233 16.97 1.81 12.61
CA VAL A 233 16.08 2.80 13.21
C VAL A 233 15.04 2.07 14.02
N ASP A 234 14.92 2.40 15.29
CA ASP A 234 13.97 1.80 16.22
C ASP A 234 12.92 2.83 16.61
N GLY A 235 11.69 2.37 16.85
CA GLY A 235 10.57 3.21 17.27
C GLY A 235 9.26 2.43 17.18
N ARG A 236 8.23 2.87 17.89
CA ARG A 236 6.87 2.29 17.79
C ARG A 236 6.25 2.56 16.43
N PHE A 237 6.63 3.66 15.82
CA PHE A 237 6.28 4.01 14.44
C PHE A 237 7.48 4.59 13.72
N VAL A 238 7.81 4.03 12.56
CA VAL A 238 8.91 4.50 11.71
C VAL A 238 8.41 4.63 10.28
N ASP A 239 8.42 5.83 9.73
CA ASP A 239 8.15 6.11 8.31
C ASP A 239 9.39 6.76 7.69
N LEU A 240 10.13 5.98 6.93
CA LEU A 240 11.31 6.40 6.19
C LEU A 240 10.98 6.38 4.71
N ARG A 241 10.91 7.55 4.09
CA ARG A 241 10.65 7.69 2.65
C ARG A 241 11.89 8.26 1.98
N SER A 242 12.75 7.39 1.45
CA SER A 242 13.75 7.83 0.49
C SER A 242 13.11 7.97 -0.89
N GLU A 243 13.17 9.15 -1.48
CA GLU A 243 12.89 9.36 -2.90
C GLU A 243 13.92 8.65 -3.80
#